data_800ffe32978cb2f41be3a13e40d7a8dc
#
_entry.id   800ffe32978cb2f41be3a13e40d7a8dc
#
_cell.length_a   1.000
_cell.length_b   1.000
_cell.length_c   1.000
_cell.angle_alpha   90.00
_cell.angle_beta   90.00
_cell.angle_gamma   90.00
#
_symmetry.space_group_name_H-M   'P 1'
#
loop_
_entity.id
_entity.type
_entity.pdbx_description
1 polymer ?
#
loop_
_entity_poly.entity_id
_entity_poly.type
_entity_poly.pdbx_seq_one_letter_code
_entity_poly.pdbx_strand_id
1 'polypeptide(L)'
;CFPDKKVTPKEWLKSAKESGINAVVVSDHNSVGWISKIEEVKSEFEDENFKVFYGIELCVSSDFTHFLIIFDDKMSVTEIEDAVVSNLGLLRKDWADTTINVSEDRLKTLCTELREKIFVIPAHFASNKGLGKSAENAIKKYQEFLLFSAVEVRNEEDVREYNNKLKNKAINKAVLITGSDNPSNRDEAQHSIEGFGKMFTWIKLSTLSFEGLRQVFIDPEHRCINWLSLQKIGVQFDPNETTYNYISGIAFEGISHMTKMNMRFSPN
;
A
#
# COMPACT_ATOMS: atom_id res chain seq x y z
N CYS A 1 5.75 11.33 7.85
CA CYS A 1 6.03 12.38 8.88
C CYS A 1 4.90 13.37 8.93
N PHE A 2 4.10 13.36 9.99
CA PHE A 2 3.17 14.44 10.24
C PHE A 2 3.95 15.69 10.67
N PRO A 3 3.84 16.82 9.97
CA PRO A 3 4.45 18.06 10.42
C PRO A 3 3.79 18.57 11.70
N ASP A 4 2.57 18.12 12.00
CA ASP A 4 1.89 18.46 13.25
C ASP A 4 2.32 17.51 14.37
N LYS A 5 3.26 17.98 15.18
CA LYS A 5 3.79 17.24 16.35
C LYS A 5 2.74 16.95 17.43
N LYS A 6 1.49 17.40 17.25
CA LYS A 6 0.40 17.23 18.19
C LYS A 6 -0.49 16.04 17.94
N VAL A 7 -0.43 15.42 16.73
CA VAL A 7 -1.26 14.24 16.42
C VAL A 7 -0.78 13.04 17.21
N THR A 8 -1.68 12.47 17.99
CA THR A 8 -1.41 11.24 18.73
C THR A 8 -1.75 10.00 17.90
N PRO A 9 -1.17 8.82 18.22
CA PRO A 9 -1.54 7.56 17.57
C PRO A 9 -3.04 7.26 17.58
N LYS A 10 -3.73 7.56 18.69
CA LYS A 10 -5.19 7.39 18.81
C LYS A 10 -5.97 8.31 17.88
N GLU A 11 -5.60 9.58 17.79
CA GLU A 11 -6.25 10.54 16.88
C GLU A 11 -6.03 10.14 15.42
N TRP A 12 -4.83 9.68 15.07
CA TRP A 12 -4.51 9.20 13.74
C TRP A 12 -5.36 8.00 13.33
N LEU A 13 -5.43 6.96 14.17
CA LEU A 13 -6.23 5.76 13.92
C LEU A 13 -7.74 6.07 13.87
N LYS A 14 -8.20 6.92 14.78
CA LYS A 14 -9.59 7.36 14.82
C LYS A 14 -9.97 8.07 13.52
N SER A 15 -9.17 9.03 13.08
CA SER A 15 -9.43 9.77 11.85
C SER A 15 -9.43 8.85 10.63
N ALA A 16 -8.49 7.92 10.54
CA ALA A 16 -8.45 6.94 9.46
C ALA A 16 -9.72 6.09 9.40
N LYS A 17 -10.13 5.53 10.54
CA LYS A 17 -11.33 4.69 10.63
C LYS A 17 -12.61 5.47 10.35
N GLU A 18 -12.76 6.67 10.89
CA GLU A 18 -13.91 7.55 10.67
C GLU A 18 -14.03 8.07 9.24
N SER A 19 -12.93 8.09 8.47
CA SER A 19 -12.94 8.44 7.05
C SER A 19 -13.52 7.35 6.14
N GLY A 20 -13.89 6.18 6.69
CA GLY A 20 -14.42 5.05 5.95
C GLY A 20 -13.36 4.16 5.29
N ILE A 21 -12.08 4.37 5.58
CA ILE A 21 -10.99 3.50 5.10
C ILE A 21 -11.00 2.20 5.91
N ASN A 22 -10.86 1.07 5.23
CA ASN A 22 -10.80 -0.26 5.85
C ASN A 22 -9.38 -0.70 6.19
N ALA A 23 -8.38 -0.16 5.52
CA ALA A 23 -6.98 -0.48 5.79
C ALA A 23 -6.08 0.74 5.68
N VAL A 24 -5.13 0.87 6.59
CA VAL A 24 -4.11 1.91 6.56
C VAL A 24 -2.72 1.29 6.71
N VAL A 25 -1.73 1.94 6.12
CA VAL A 25 -0.32 1.61 6.32
C VAL A 25 0.35 2.75 7.07
N VAL A 26 0.99 2.44 8.19
CA VAL A 26 1.85 3.39 8.90
C VAL A 26 3.22 3.35 8.24
N SER A 27 3.58 4.40 7.49
CA SER A 27 4.84 4.47 6.75
C SER A 27 5.47 5.86 6.86
N ASP A 28 6.49 5.99 7.68
CA ASP A 28 7.27 7.22 7.81
C ASP A 28 8.54 7.15 6.95
N HIS A 29 9.07 8.32 6.58
CA HIS A 29 10.34 8.42 5.88
C HIS A 29 11.50 7.88 6.72
N ASN A 30 12.19 6.85 6.21
CA ASN A 30 13.36 6.23 6.81
C ASN A 30 13.17 5.91 8.31
N SER A 31 11.94 5.61 8.72
CA SER A 31 11.60 5.43 10.12
C SER A 31 10.48 4.41 10.34
N VAL A 32 10.65 3.62 11.37
CA VAL A 32 9.60 2.74 11.93
C VAL A 32 9.26 3.13 13.37
N GLY A 33 9.71 4.30 13.81
CA GLY A 33 9.59 4.74 15.21
C GLY A 33 8.15 5.00 15.68
N TRP A 34 7.21 5.12 14.77
CA TRP A 34 5.78 5.27 15.11
C TRP A 34 5.07 3.93 15.27
N ILE A 35 5.59 2.87 14.69
CA ILE A 35 4.98 1.54 14.71
C ILE A 35 4.75 1.05 16.13
N SER A 36 5.73 1.19 17.02
CA SER A 36 5.60 0.79 18.42
C SER A 36 4.48 1.53 19.15
N LYS A 37 4.34 2.83 18.90
CA LYS A 37 3.29 3.66 19.49
C LYS A 37 1.89 3.33 18.96
N ILE A 38 1.80 2.97 17.69
CA ILE A 38 0.55 2.49 17.08
C ILE A 38 0.20 1.12 17.63
N GLU A 39 1.18 0.21 17.79
CA GLU A 39 0.98 -1.12 18.36
C GLU A 39 0.32 -1.07 19.74
N GLU A 40 0.72 -0.11 20.61
CA GLU A 40 0.15 0.06 21.94
C GLU A 40 -1.35 0.35 21.96
N VAL A 41 -1.88 0.92 20.89
CA VAL A 41 -3.27 1.41 20.83
C VAL A 41 -4.12 0.81 19.73
N LYS A 42 -3.54 0.12 18.75
CA LYS A 42 -4.26 -0.36 17.57
C LYS A 42 -5.40 -1.31 17.89
N SER A 43 -5.26 -2.12 18.93
CA SER A 43 -6.29 -3.06 19.37
C SER A 43 -7.61 -2.40 19.80
N GLU A 44 -7.59 -1.11 20.09
CA GLU A 44 -8.81 -0.33 20.39
C GLU A 44 -9.58 0.02 19.10
N PHE A 45 -8.95 -0.08 17.93
CA PHE A 45 -9.49 0.36 16.66
C PHE A 45 -9.67 -0.77 15.65
N GLU A 46 -8.77 -1.76 15.63
CA GLU A 46 -8.86 -2.90 14.70
C GLU A 46 -10.10 -3.75 14.99
N ASP A 47 -10.77 -4.14 13.91
CA ASP A 47 -11.90 -5.07 13.92
C ASP A 47 -11.95 -5.81 12.56
N GLU A 48 -13.03 -6.49 12.25
CA GLU A 48 -13.21 -7.18 10.97
C GLU A 48 -13.23 -6.25 9.75
N ASN A 49 -13.51 -4.95 9.97
CA ASN A 49 -13.65 -3.94 8.92
C ASN A 49 -12.53 -2.90 8.89
N PHE A 50 -11.59 -2.96 9.83
CA PHE A 50 -10.47 -2.01 9.88
C PHE A 50 -9.18 -2.67 10.34
N LYS A 51 -8.12 -2.53 9.53
CA LYS A 51 -6.80 -3.12 9.77
C LYS A 51 -5.68 -2.11 9.62
N VAL A 52 -4.66 -2.24 10.46
CA VAL A 52 -3.44 -1.43 10.40
C VAL A 52 -2.27 -2.31 9.95
N PHE A 53 -1.63 -1.91 8.85
CA PHE A 53 -0.39 -2.51 8.38
C PHE A 53 0.79 -1.61 8.72
N TYR A 54 1.96 -2.20 8.85
CA TYR A 54 3.20 -1.50 9.11
C TYR A 54 4.05 -1.43 7.86
N GLY A 55 4.70 -0.29 7.68
CA GLY A 55 5.55 -0.03 6.54
C GLY A 55 6.62 1.01 6.85
N ILE A 56 7.39 1.33 5.85
CA ILE A 56 8.39 2.38 5.84
C ILE A 56 8.49 2.96 4.43
N GLU A 57 8.65 4.26 4.29
CA GLU A 57 9.03 4.88 3.03
C GLU A 57 10.54 5.11 3.02
N LEU A 58 11.25 4.41 2.15
CA LEU A 58 12.70 4.46 2.04
C LEU A 58 13.15 5.44 0.98
N CYS A 59 14.14 6.28 1.30
CA CYS A 59 14.94 7.00 0.33
C CYS A 59 16.10 6.10 -0.10
N VAL A 60 16.18 5.74 -1.36
CA VAL A 60 17.17 4.77 -1.86
C VAL A 60 18.06 5.40 -2.90
N SER A 61 19.33 5.02 -2.90
CA SER A 61 20.40 5.46 -3.79
C SER A 61 20.70 6.97 -3.76
N SER A 62 21.63 7.42 -4.58
CA SER A 62 22.07 8.81 -4.62
C SER A 62 21.04 9.77 -5.22
N ASP A 63 20.08 9.27 -5.97
CA ASP A 63 18.98 10.03 -6.56
C ASP A 63 17.75 10.13 -5.64
N PHE A 64 17.83 9.54 -4.43
CA PHE A 64 16.78 9.55 -3.42
C PHE A 64 15.43 8.98 -3.94
N THR A 65 15.48 7.97 -4.79
CA THR A 65 14.26 7.28 -5.23
C THR A 65 13.50 6.69 -4.04
N HIS A 66 12.20 6.94 -3.97
CA HIS A 66 11.37 6.47 -2.86
C HIS A 66 10.71 5.13 -3.15
N PHE A 67 10.77 4.26 -2.16
CA PHE A 67 10.07 2.98 -2.13
C PHE A 67 9.28 2.82 -0.85
N LEU A 68 8.00 2.48 -0.97
CA LEU A 68 7.20 2.01 0.15
C LEU A 68 7.46 0.52 0.34
N ILE A 69 7.79 0.15 1.56
CA ILE A 69 7.89 -1.24 2.00
C ILE A 69 6.74 -1.49 2.98
N ILE A 70 5.90 -2.47 2.71
CA ILE A 70 4.85 -2.92 3.63
C ILE A 70 5.24 -4.28 4.16
N PHE A 71 5.23 -4.42 5.48
CA PHE A 71 5.60 -5.66 6.16
C PHE A 71 4.39 -6.58 6.37
N ASP A 72 4.64 -7.88 6.41
CA ASP A 72 3.63 -8.90 6.76
C ASP A 72 3.04 -8.59 8.14
N ASP A 73 1.71 -8.62 8.23
CA ASP A 73 0.96 -8.33 9.46
C ASP A 73 1.17 -9.36 10.58
N LYS A 74 1.93 -10.43 10.31
CA LYS A 74 2.39 -11.42 11.29
C LYS A 74 3.75 -11.10 11.89
N MET A 75 4.48 -10.13 11.33
CA MET A 75 5.75 -9.68 11.90
C MET A 75 5.49 -8.84 13.14
N SER A 76 6.21 -9.13 14.20
CA SER A 76 6.22 -8.29 15.40
C SER A 76 6.95 -6.97 15.15
N VAL A 77 6.65 -5.96 15.97
CA VAL A 77 7.35 -4.66 15.92
C VAL A 77 8.86 -4.85 16.04
N THR A 78 9.31 -5.73 16.94
CA THR A 78 10.74 -6.01 17.15
C THR A 78 11.39 -6.60 15.90
N GLU A 79 10.73 -7.56 15.22
CA GLU A 79 11.25 -8.13 13.97
C GLU A 79 11.38 -7.07 12.87
N ILE A 80 10.43 -6.15 12.79
CA ILE A 80 10.46 -5.05 11.82
C ILE A 80 11.61 -4.08 12.14
N GLU A 81 11.72 -3.65 13.39
CA GLU A 81 12.80 -2.75 13.83
C GLU A 81 14.19 -3.37 13.61
N ASP A 82 14.35 -4.64 13.96
CA ASP A 82 15.61 -5.37 13.77
C ASP A 82 15.95 -5.50 12.28
N ALA A 83 14.98 -5.78 11.44
CA ALA A 83 15.19 -5.83 9.99
C ALA A 83 15.61 -4.46 9.41
N VAL A 84 15.00 -3.37 9.85
CA VAL A 84 15.35 -2.01 9.43
C VAL A 84 16.75 -1.63 9.88
N VAL A 85 17.12 -1.94 11.11
CA VAL A 85 18.46 -1.63 11.64
C VAL A 85 19.53 -2.52 10.99
N SER A 86 19.31 -3.84 10.93
CA SER A 86 20.34 -4.79 10.48
C SER A 86 20.49 -4.81 8.96
N ASN A 87 19.38 -4.88 8.22
CA ASN A 87 19.44 -5.05 6.76
C ASN A 87 19.62 -3.71 6.06
N LEU A 88 18.88 -2.66 6.47
CA LEU A 88 18.97 -1.36 5.84
C LEU A 88 20.10 -0.49 6.42
N GLY A 89 20.60 -0.80 7.62
CA GLY A 89 21.60 0.01 8.30
C GLY A 89 21.06 1.34 8.82
N LEU A 90 19.74 1.49 8.89
CA LEU A 90 19.09 2.67 9.47
C LEU A 90 19.07 2.57 10.98
N LEU A 91 20.01 3.19 11.64
CA LEU A 91 20.07 3.21 13.10
C LEU A 91 18.94 4.07 13.67
N ARG A 92 18.46 3.74 14.87
CA ARG A 92 17.35 4.48 15.51
C ARG A 92 17.60 6.00 15.64
N LYS A 93 18.86 6.43 15.79
CA LYS A 93 19.24 7.85 15.82
C LYS A 93 19.04 8.58 14.48
N ASP A 94 19.04 7.82 13.39
CA ASP A 94 18.95 8.32 12.01
C ASP A 94 17.50 8.30 11.47
N TRP A 95 16.57 7.79 12.28
CA TRP A 95 15.18 7.67 11.86
C TRP A 95 14.54 9.05 11.64
N ALA A 96 13.72 9.12 10.60
CA ALA A 96 13.07 10.34 10.10
C ALA A 96 14.02 11.39 9.52
N ASP A 97 15.31 11.10 9.37
CA ASP A 97 16.23 11.95 8.64
C ASP A 97 16.08 11.71 7.14
N THR A 98 15.48 12.66 6.44
CA THR A 98 15.23 12.60 5.00
C THR A 98 16.47 12.93 4.15
N THR A 99 17.61 13.28 4.78
CA THR A 99 18.90 13.49 4.09
C THR A 99 19.70 12.21 3.96
N ILE A 100 19.33 11.16 4.73
CA ILE A 100 19.95 9.85 4.66
C ILE A 100 19.27 9.05 3.55
N ASN A 101 20.06 8.33 2.77
CA ASN A 101 19.59 7.35 1.83
C ASN A 101 20.12 5.96 2.14
N VAL A 102 19.34 4.97 1.77
CA VAL A 102 19.72 3.56 1.84
C VAL A 102 20.39 3.17 0.53
N SER A 103 21.50 2.44 0.57
CA SER A 103 22.12 1.94 -0.66
C SER A 103 21.25 0.85 -1.31
N GLU A 104 21.38 0.70 -2.62
CA GLU A 104 20.69 -0.38 -3.37
C GLU A 104 21.05 -1.76 -2.82
N ASP A 105 22.31 -1.99 -2.41
CA ASP A 105 22.74 -3.27 -1.84
C ASP A 105 22.04 -3.57 -0.50
N ARG A 106 21.79 -2.56 0.32
CA ARG A 106 21.03 -2.69 1.56
C ARG A 106 19.55 -3.02 1.29
N LEU A 107 18.94 -2.34 0.34
CA LEU A 107 17.58 -2.68 -0.10
C LEU A 107 17.52 -4.12 -0.64
N LYS A 108 18.51 -4.54 -1.45
CA LYS A 108 18.62 -5.90 -1.94
C LYS A 108 18.73 -6.92 -0.79
N THR A 109 19.53 -6.61 0.23
CA THR A 109 19.64 -7.46 1.42
C THR A 109 18.28 -7.62 2.11
N LEU A 110 17.57 -6.53 2.39
CA LEU A 110 16.24 -6.58 2.98
C LEU A 110 15.29 -7.46 2.15
N CYS A 111 15.26 -7.25 0.83
CA CYS A 111 14.38 -7.99 -0.06
C CYS A 111 14.73 -9.48 -0.15
N THR A 112 15.99 -9.83 0.02
CA THR A 112 16.43 -11.22 0.05
C THR A 112 16.05 -11.92 1.34
N GLU A 113 16.25 -11.25 2.48
CA GLU A 113 15.98 -11.80 3.81
C GLU A 113 14.46 -11.89 4.10
N LEU A 114 13.69 -10.89 3.66
CA LEU A 114 12.25 -10.81 3.96
C LEU A 114 11.34 -11.18 2.78
N ARG A 115 11.87 -11.73 1.74
CA ARG A 115 11.25 -12.01 0.43
C ARG A 115 9.72 -12.10 0.41
N GLU A 116 9.16 -13.07 1.14
CA GLU A 116 7.72 -13.33 1.18
C GLU A 116 6.97 -12.52 2.25
N LYS A 117 7.70 -11.73 3.05
CA LYS A 117 7.17 -10.97 4.18
C LYS A 117 7.08 -9.48 3.93
N ILE A 118 7.33 -9.03 2.70
CA ILE A 118 7.25 -7.62 2.34
C ILE A 118 6.62 -7.43 0.96
N PHE A 119 5.94 -6.28 0.80
CA PHE A 119 5.66 -5.69 -0.51
C PHE A 119 6.60 -4.54 -0.77
N VAL A 120 7.07 -4.42 -2.01
CA VAL A 120 7.93 -3.32 -2.46
C VAL A 120 7.17 -2.54 -3.53
N ILE A 121 6.99 -1.25 -3.30
CA ILE A 121 6.15 -0.38 -4.11
C ILE A 121 6.91 0.90 -4.42
N PRO A 122 7.30 1.17 -5.69
CA PRO A 122 7.79 2.48 -6.08
C PRO A 122 6.76 3.56 -5.74
N ALA A 123 7.17 4.53 -4.92
CA ALA A 123 6.30 5.60 -4.46
C ALA A 123 6.20 6.74 -5.50
N HIS A 124 5.06 7.44 -5.55
CA HIS A 124 4.78 8.66 -6.35
C HIS A 124 5.56 8.70 -7.68
N PHE A 125 5.25 7.77 -8.57
CA PHE A 125 6.07 7.28 -9.68
C PHE A 125 6.73 8.35 -10.56
N ALA A 126 6.02 9.41 -10.95
CA ALA A 126 6.55 10.46 -11.83
C ALA A 126 7.08 11.71 -11.08
N SER A 127 7.13 11.68 -9.74
CA SER A 127 7.71 12.78 -8.98
C SER A 127 9.23 12.86 -9.15
N ASN A 128 9.84 13.95 -8.68
CA ASN A 128 11.31 14.12 -8.75
C ASN A 128 12.09 13.01 -8.01
N LYS A 129 11.45 12.37 -7.02
CA LYS A 129 11.99 11.23 -6.27
C LYS A 129 11.32 9.91 -6.65
N GLY A 130 10.50 9.89 -7.69
CA GLY A 130 9.83 8.70 -8.18
C GLY A 130 10.67 7.92 -9.17
N LEU A 131 10.57 6.60 -9.14
CA LEU A 131 11.32 5.70 -10.02
C LEU A 131 11.09 6.00 -11.51
N GLY A 132 9.95 6.56 -11.91
CA GLY A 132 9.65 6.93 -13.28
C GLY A 132 10.60 7.98 -13.86
N LYS A 133 11.21 8.82 -13.04
CA LYS A 133 12.21 9.81 -13.47
C LYS A 133 13.62 9.22 -13.62
N SER A 134 13.85 8.03 -13.10
CA SER A 134 15.14 7.34 -13.28
C SER A 134 15.34 6.87 -14.72
N ALA A 135 16.61 6.75 -15.10
CA ALA A 135 16.96 6.18 -16.40
C ALA A 135 16.48 4.73 -16.52
N GLU A 136 16.09 4.30 -17.72
CA GLU A 136 15.53 2.96 -17.94
C GLU A 136 16.45 1.84 -17.46
N ASN A 137 17.77 2.00 -17.62
CA ASN A 137 18.74 1.02 -17.12
C ASN A 137 18.75 0.93 -15.58
N ALA A 138 18.53 2.05 -14.87
CA ALA A 138 18.42 2.04 -13.42
C ALA A 138 17.14 1.30 -12.98
N ILE A 139 16.01 1.52 -13.66
CA ILE A 139 14.76 0.80 -13.39
C ILE A 139 14.95 -0.72 -13.60
N LYS A 140 15.60 -1.11 -14.71
CA LYS A 140 15.88 -2.53 -15.01
C LYS A 140 16.77 -3.16 -13.94
N LYS A 141 17.80 -2.42 -13.46
CA LYS A 141 18.66 -2.88 -12.39
C LYS A 141 17.90 -3.18 -11.10
N TYR A 142 16.95 -2.32 -10.71
CA TYR A 142 16.07 -2.62 -9.57
C TYR A 142 15.27 -3.90 -9.81
N GLN A 143 14.74 -4.13 -11.00
CA GLN A 143 13.93 -5.31 -11.31
C GLN A 143 14.72 -6.63 -11.36
N GLU A 144 16.05 -6.58 -11.40
CA GLU A 144 16.89 -7.78 -11.28
C GLU A 144 16.78 -8.44 -9.90
N PHE A 145 16.45 -7.68 -8.87
CA PHE A 145 16.33 -8.18 -7.49
C PHE A 145 15.02 -7.81 -6.78
N LEU A 146 14.21 -6.94 -7.38
CA LEU A 146 12.91 -6.53 -6.84
C LEU A 146 11.78 -6.99 -7.75
N LEU A 147 10.77 -7.59 -7.13
CA LEU A 147 9.45 -7.70 -7.73
C LEU A 147 8.59 -6.57 -7.18
N PHE A 148 8.21 -5.61 -8.01
CA PHE A 148 7.28 -4.56 -7.59
C PHE A 148 5.89 -5.15 -7.44
N SER A 149 5.38 -5.16 -6.22
CA SER A 149 4.05 -5.68 -5.91
C SER A 149 2.95 -4.77 -6.49
N ALA A 150 3.20 -3.47 -6.42
CA ALA A 150 2.36 -2.42 -7.00
C ALA A 150 3.24 -1.22 -7.37
N VAL A 151 2.64 -0.19 -7.97
CA VAL A 151 3.25 1.12 -8.24
C VAL A 151 2.29 2.19 -7.75
N GLU A 152 2.76 3.12 -6.94
CA GLU A 152 1.94 4.22 -6.48
C GLU A 152 1.85 5.31 -7.55
N VAL A 153 0.61 5.69 -7.87
CA VAL A 153 0.25 6.78 -8.78
C VAL A 153 -0.66 7.76 -8.07
N ARG A 154 -0.40 9.07 -8.19
CA ARG A 154 -1.15 10.12 -7.50
C ARG A 154 -1.93 11.01 -8.46
N ASN A 155 -1.53 10.99 -9.73
CA ASN A 155 -2.11 11.83 -10.78
C ASN A 155 -1.92 11.18 -12.16
N GLU A 156 -2.50 11.81 -13.19
CA GLU A 156 -2.44 11.33 -14.56
C GLU A 156 -1.00 11.34 -15.15
N GLU A 157 -0.11 12.17 -14.63
CA GLU A 157 1.29 12.17 -15.05
C GLU A 157 1.98 10.89 -14.60
N ASP A 158 1.76 10.45 -13.36
CA ASP A 158 2.29 9.18 -12.85
C ASP A 158 1.82 8.01 -13.74
N VAL A 159 0.53 7.96 -14.07
CA VAL A 159 -0.04 6.91 -14.93
C VAL A 159 0.56 6.95 -16.34
N ARG A 160 0.70 8.14 -16.91
CA ARG A 160 1.29 8.32 -18.24
C ARG A 160 2.74 7.87 -18.27
N GLU A 161 3.53 8.26 -17.26
CA GLU A 161 4.94 7.89 -17.19
C GLU A 161 5.12 6.39 -16.97
N TYR A 162 4.32 5.78 -16.09
CA TYR A 162 4.30 4.32 -15.93
C TYR A 162 4.00 3.60 -17.24
N ASN A 163 2.97 4.02 -17.97
CA ASN A 163 2.60 3.42 -19.25
C ASN A 163 3.71 3.58 -20.31
N ASN A 164 4.42 4.71 -20.31
CA ASN A 164 5.58 4.92 -21.20
C ASN A 164 6.72 3.94 -20.87
N LYS A 165 7.06 3.79 -19.59
CA LYS A 165 8.09 2.83 -19.15
C LYS A 165 7.69 1.38 -19.43
N LEU A 166 6.40 1.05 -19.27
CA LEU A 166 5.87 -0.28 -19.59
C LEU A 166 5.96 -0.55 -21.10
N LYS A 167 5.55 0.40 -21.95
CA LYS A 167 5.64 0.29 -23.41
C LYS A 167 7.09 0.10 -23.89
N ASN A 168 8.03 0.79 -23.26
CA ASN A 168 9.45 0.68 -23.54
C ASN A 168 10.11 -0.55 -22.90
N LYS A 169 9.35 -1.41 -22.22
CA LYS A 169 9.85 -2.59 -21.49
C LYS A 169 10.93 -2.23 -20.45
N ALA A 170 10.86 -1.04 -19.90
CA ALA A 170 11.73 -0.59 -18.83
C ALA A 170 11.22 -1.02 -17.45
N ILE A 171 9.91 -1.26 -17.32
CA ILE A 171 9.26 -1.79 -16.12
C ILE A 171 8.32 -2.94 -16.47
N ASN A 172 8.18 -3.89 -15.56
CA ASN A 172 7.20 -4.96 -15.68
C ASN A 172 5.79 -4.46 -15.29
N LYS A 173 4.75 -5.15 -15.77
CA LYS A 173 3.37 -4.85 -15.41
C LYS A 173 3.20 -5.04 -13.89
N ALA A 174 2.70 -4.01 -13.22
CA ALA A 174 2.37 -4.01 -11.80
C ALA A 174 1.00 -3.35 -11.59
N VAL A 175 0.41 -3.58 -10.43
CA VAL A 175 -0.84 -2.92 -10.02
C VAL A 175 -0.61 -1.45 -9.78
N LEU A 176 -1.52 -0.60 -10.23
CA LEU A 176 -1.49 0.82 -9.89
C LEU A 176 -2.35 1.06 -8.66
N ILE A 177 -1.76 1.62 -7.63
CA ILE A 177 -2.44 1.99 -6.38
C ILE A 177 -2.35 3.48 -6.13
N THR A 178 -3.24 3.98 -5.30
CA THR A 178 -3.23 5.37 -4.81
C THR A 178 -3.38 5.35 -3.30
N GLY A 179 -2.52 6.05 -2.60
CA GLY A 179 -2.59 6.24 -1.15
C GLY A 179 -3.06 7.65 -0.77
N SER A 180 -3.32 7.87 0.51
CA SER A 180 -3.77 9.16 1.08
C SER A 180 -2.63 10.13 1.38
N ASP A 181 -1.40 9.78 1.09
CA ASP A 181 -0.19 10.59 1.37
C ASP A 181 -0.21 11.96 0.68
N ASN A 182 -0.98 12.10 -0.35
CA ASN A 182 -1.09 13.36 -1.07
C ASN A 182 -2.53 13.91 -0.98
N PRO A 183 -2.87 14.59 0.10
CA PRO A 183 -4.17 15.24 0.21
C PRO A 183 -4.37 16.25 -0.91
N SER A 184 -5.60 16.42 -1.34
CA SER A 184 -5.98 17.29 -2.44
C SER A 184 -5.59 18.76 -2.25
N ASN A 185 -5.28 19.17 -1.03
CA ASN A 185 -4.89 20.53 -0.68
C ASN A 185 -3.39 20.56 -0.34
N ARG A 186 -2.57 20.86 -1.35
CA ARG A 186 -1.11 20.92 -1.23
C ARG A 186 -0.62 22.13 -0.45
N ASP A 187 -1.44 23.17 -0.35
CA ASP A 187 -1.00 24.47 0.16
C ASP A 187 -1.08 24.56 1.69
N GLU A 188 -1.89 23.72 2.34
CA GLU A 188 -2.15 23.88 3.77
C GLU A 188 -1.70 22.74 4.66
N ALA A 189 -1.65 21.50 4.20
CA ALA A 189 -1.21 20.38 5.02
C ALA A 189 -0.92 19.13 4.17
N GLN A 190 0.26 19.05 3.64
CA GLN A 190 0.80 17.75 3.25
C GLN A 190 0.81 16.87 4.49
N HIS A 191 0.31 15.61 4.38
CA HIS A 191 0.28 14.66 5.48
C HIS A 191 -0.60 15.04 6.68
N SER A 192 -1.74 15.66 6.43
CA SER A 192 -2.75 15.91 7.45
C SER A 192 -3.65 14.70 7.66
N ILE A 193 -4.10 14.47 8.90
CA ILE A 193 -5.13 13.47 9.22
C ILE A 193 -6.45 13.72 8.48
N GLU A 194 -6.70 14.94 8.04
CA GLU A 194 -7.84 15.32 7.21
C GLU A 194 -7.73 14.79 5.77
N GLY A 195 -6.55 14.31 5.37
CA GLY A 195 -6.30 13.68 4.07
C GLY A 195 -6.85 12.26 3.94
N PHE A 196 -7.16 11.59 5.04
CA PHE A 196 -7.72 10.25 5.00
C PHE A 196 -9.05 10.21 4.21
N GLY A 197 -9.21 9.17 3.40
CA GLY A 197 -10.40 8.99 2.57
C GLY A 197 -10.50 9.86 1.33
N LYS A 198 -9.62 10.86 1.14
CA LYS A 198 -9.65 11.73 -0.06
C LYS A 198 -9.05 11.06 -1.29
N MET A 199 -8.05 10.21 -1.09
CA MET A 199 -7.45 9.36 -2.13
C MET A 199 -7.20 7.98 -1.54
N PHE A 200 -7.59 6.93 -2.26
CA PHE A 200 -7.50 5.55 -1.79
C PHE A 200 -7.47 4.58 -2.97
N THR A 201 -7.18 3.34 -2.68
CA THR A 201 -7.36 2.24 -3.64
C THR A 201 -8.48 1.36 -3.15
N TRP A 202 -9.48 1.11 -4.00
CA TRP A 202 -10.51 0.14 -3.72
C TRP A 202 -9.99 -1.27 -4.03
N ILE A 203 -10.13 -2.16 -3.05
CA ILE A 203 -9.56 -3.52 -3.13
C ILE A 203 -10.63 -4.53 -2.69
N LYS A 204 -10.87 -5.54 -3.52
CA LYS A 204 -11.73 -6.67 -3.19
C LYS A 204 -10.91 -7.77 -2.53
N LEU A 205 -11.11 -7.99 -1.25
CA LEU A 205 -10.42 -8.98 -0.42
C LEU A 205 -11.39 -10.05 0.09
N SER A 206 -10.88 -11.26 0.27
CA SER A 206 -11.58 -12.30 1.05
C SER A 206 -11.33 -12.12 2.55
N THR A 207 -10.14 -11.66 2.92
CA THR A 207 -9.72 -11.37 4.28
C THR A 207 -8.82 -10.15 4.29
N LEU A 208 -9.00 -9.29 5.28
CA LEU A 208 -8.20 -8.09 5.47
C LEU A 208 -6.86 -8.49 6.14
N SER A 209 -5.91 -8.95 5.32
CA SER A 209 -4.62 -9.47 5.74
C SER A 209 -3.55 -9.23 4.67
N PHE A 210 -2.28 -9.35 5.05
CA PHE A 210 -1.16 -9.26 4.10
C PHE A 210 -1.26 -10.29 2.97
N GLU A 211 -1.69 -11.53 3.29
CA GLU A 211 -1.92 -12.55 2.27
C GLU A 211 -3.10 -12.20 1.34
N GLY A 212 -4.16 -11.61 1.87
CA GLY A 212 -5.26 -11.09 1.05
C GLY A 212 -4.76 -10.04 0.05
N LEU A 213 -3.92 -9.10 0.47
CA LEU A 213 -3.29 -8.11 -0.40
C LEU A 213 -2.38 -8.77 -1.44
N ARG A 214 -1.62 -9.81 -1.07
CA ARG A 214 -0.78 -10.58 -2.00
C ARG A 214 -1.61 -11.15 -3.16
N GLN A 215 -2.74 -11.76 -2.85
CA GLN A 215 -3.65 -12.31 -3.87
C GLN A 215 -4.17 -11.25 -4.82
N VAL A 216 -4.47 -10.06 -4.31
CA VAL A 216 -4.91 -8.92 -5.14
C VAL A 216 -3.79 -8.47 -6.08
N PHE A 217 -2.56 -8.35 -5.59
CA PHE A 217 -1.42 -7.91 -6.40
C PHE A 217 -1.02 -8.92 -7.48
N ILE A 218 -1.32 -10.21 -7.27
CA ILE A 218 -1.11 -11.27 -8.29
C ILE A 218 -2.21 -11.23 -9.36
N ASP A 219 -3.47 -10.99 -8.98
CA ASP A 219 -4.63 -10.96 -9.89
C ASP A 219 -5.44 -9.67 -9.70
N PRO A 220 -4.94 -8.53 -10.19
CA PRO A 220 -5.52 -7.22 -9.90
C PRO A 220 -6.73 -6.84 -10.75
N GLU A 221 -6.93 -7.44 -11.94
CA GLU A 221 -7.83 -6.93 -12.98
C GLU A 221 -9.29 -6.76 -12.51
N HIS A 222 -9.72 -7.64 -11.57
CA HIS A 222 -11.08 -7.60 -11.02
C HIS A 222 -11.11 -7.34 -9.51
N ARG A 223 -9.96 -6.97 -8.94
CA ARG A 223 -9.81 -6.86 -7.48
C ARG A 223 -9.23 -5.54 -7.01
N CYS A 224 -8.68 -4.73 -7.91
CA CYS A 224 -8.00 -3.51 -7.54
C CYS A 224 -8.35 -2.36 -8.49
N ILE A 225 -8.86 -1.27 -7.94
CA ILE A 225 -9.17 -0.05 -8.69
C ILE A 225 -8.59 1.14 -7.91
N ASN A 226 -7.63 1.83 -8.50
CA ASN A 226 -7.06 3.04 -7.90
C ASN A 226 -8.02 4.24 -8.05
N TRP A 227 -7.81 5.26 -7.22
CA TRP A 227 -8.65 6.47 -7.19
C TRP A 227 -8.85 7.13 -8.55
N LEU A 228 -7.79 7.25 -9.35
CA LEU A 228 -7.84 7.90 -10.67
C LEU A 228 -8.73 7.15 -11.66
N SER A 229 -8.72 5.81 -11.57
CA SER A 229 -9.58 4.96 -12.38
C SER A 229 -11.03 5.00 -11.90
N LEU A 230 -11.26 5.03 -10.59
CA LEU A 230 -12.61 5.18 -10.00
C LEU A 230 -13.32 6.42 -10.50
N GLN A 231 -12.63 7.56 -10.53
CA GLN A 231 -13.21 8.82 -11.00
C GLN A 231 -13.64 8.78 -12.47
N LYS A 232 -13.00 7.96 -13.29
CA LYS A 232 -13.34 7.82 -14.73
C LYS A 232 -14.52 6.91 -14.99
N ILE A 233 -14.77 5.94 -14.11
CA ILE A 233 -15.79 4.92 -14.36
C ILE A 233 -17.19 5.47 -14.14
N GLY A 234 -17.38 6.47 -13.28
CA GLY A 234 -18.68 7.05 -12.96
C GLY A 234 -19.71 6.02 -12.45
N VAL A 235 -19.23 4.88 -11.94
CA VAL A 235 -20.06 3.75 -11.52
C VAL A 235 -20.26 3.84 -10.01
N GLN A 236 -21.50 3.66 -9.63
CA GLN A 236 -21.91 3.45 -8.26
C GLN A 236 -21.44 2.06 -7.83
N PHE A 237 -20.54 2.00 -6.83
CA PHE A 237 -19.93 0.75 -6.39
C PHE A 237 -20.69 0.06 -5.26
N ASP A 238 -21.71 0.68 -4.69
CA ASP A 238 -22.58 0.02 -3.74
C ASP A 238 -23.52 -0.94 -4.49
N PRO A 239 -23.38 -2.26 -4.34
CA PRO A 239 -24.26 -3.21 -4.99
C PRO A 239 -25.70 -3.07 -4.51
N ASN A 240 -25.96 -2.45 -3.36
CA ASN A 240 -27.31 -2.18 -2.89
C ASN A 240 -27.97 -0.97 -3.60
N GLU A 241 -27.16 -0.11 -4.20
CA GLU A 241 -27.63 1.05 -4.95
C GLU A 241 -27.64 0.82 -6.47
N THR A 242 -27.20 -0.35 -6.95
CA THR A 242 -27.20 -0.67 -8.38
C THR A 242 -28.58 -1.15 -8.81
N THR A 243 -28.99 -0.73 -10.01
CA THR A 243 -30.21 -1.23 -10.66
C THR A 243 -29.99 -2.57 -11.36
N TYR A 244 -28.79 -3.12 -11.32
CA TYR A 244 -28.45 -4.38 -11.96
C TYR A 244 -28.82 -5.59 -11.08
N ASN A 245 -29.39 -6.61 -11.71
CA ASN A 245 -29.62 -7.89 -11.03
C ASN A 245 -28.29 -8.54 -10.70
N TYR A 246 -28.13 -9.00 -9.47
CA TYR A 246 -26.95 -9.76 -9.02
C TYR A 246 -27.35 -11.12 -8.49
N ILE A 247 -26.45 -12.09 -8.56
CA ILE A 247 -26.64 -13.41 -8.02
C ILE A 247 -26.37 -13.36 -6.53
N SER A 248 -27.42 -13.43 -5.69
CA SER A 248 -27.30 -13.42 -4.23
C SER A 248 -26.95 -14.79 -3.64
N GLY A 249 -27.08 -15.86 -4.41
CA GLY A 249 -26.73 -17.20 -4.01
C GLY A 249 -26.92 -18.24 -5.10
N ILE A 250 -26.21 -19.34 -4.98
CA ILE A 250 -26.34 -20.52 -5.84
C ILE A 250 -26.60 -21.73 -4.94
N ALA A 251 -27.67 -22.50 -5.22
CA ALA A 251 -27.96 -23.73 -4.53
C ALA A 251 -27.83 -24.91 -5.52
N PHE A 252 -27.13 -25.94 -5.10
CA PHE A 252 -27.02 -27.19 -5.86
C PHE A 252 -27.81 -28.28 -5.15
N GLU A 253 -28.77 -28.89 -5.85
CA GLU A 253 -29.53 -30.04 -5.38
C GLU A 253 -29.36 -31.23 -6.33
N GLY A 254 -29.22 -32.42 -5.78
CA GLY A 254 -29.42 -33.64 -6.55
C GLY A 254 -28.21 -34.30 -7.21
N ILE A 255 -27.00 -34.07 -6.76
CA ILE A 255 -25.83 -34.89 -7.14
C ILE A 255 -25.58 -35.93 -6.07
N SER A 256 -25.62 -37.22 -6.44
CA SER A 256 -25.76 -38.38 -5.57
C SER A 256 -24.63 -38.61 -4.55
N HIS A 257 -23.63 -37.75 -4.45
CA HIS A 257 -22.52 -37.80 -3.49
C HIS A 257 -22.14 -36.45 -2.88
N MET A 258 -22.93 -35.39 -3.12
CA MET A 258 -22.70 -34.07 -2.49
C MET A 258 -23.82 -33.75 -1.50
N THR A 259 -23.43 -33.47 -0.30
CA THR A 259 -24.30 -32.81 0.69
C THR A 259 -24.76 -31.47 0.11
N LYS A 260 -26.01 -31.11 0.33
CA LYS A 260 -26.61 -29.85 -0.11
C LYS A 260 -25.68 -28.66 0.21
N MET A 261 -25.11 -28.03 -0.82
CA MET A 261 -24.24 -26.87 -0.66
C MET A 261 -25.04 -25.61 -1.02
N ASN A 262 -25.22 -24.74 -0.03
CA ASN A 262 -25.79 -23.42 -0.25
C ASN A 262 -24.66 -22.39 -0.11
N MET A 263 -24.34 -21.68 -1.18
CA MET A 263 -23.48 -20.52 -1.14
C MET A 263 -24.35 -19.26 -1.15
N ARG A 264 -24.19 -18.41 -0.14
CA ARG A 264 -24.78 -17.08 -0.13
C ARG A 264 -23.67 -16.06 -0.30
N PHE A 265 -23.88 -15.12 -1.17
CA PHE A 265 -23.01 -13.98 -1.35
C PHE A 265 -23.66 -12.81 -0.62
N SER A 266 -23.00 -12.29 0.41
CA SER A 266 -23.41 -11.01 1.01
C SER A 266 -22.94 -9.90 0.08
N PRO A 267 -23.79 -8.95 -0.28
CA PRO A 267 -23.34 -7.71 -0.86
C PRO A 267 -22.52 -6.99 0.23
N ASN A 268 -21.22 -6.80 0.00
CA ASN A 268 -20.36 -5.97 0.82
C ASN A 268 -20.22 -4.61 0.15
#